data_3c55013f0898ea4a180ba5080eebca24
#
_entry.id   3c55013f0898ea4a180ba5080eebca24
#
_cell.length_a   1.000
_cell.length_b   1.000
_cell.length_c   1.000
_cell.angle_alpha   90.00
_cell.angle_beta   90.00
_cell.angle_gamma   90.00
#
_symmetry.space_group_name_H-M   'P 1'
#
loop_
_entity.id
_entity.type
_entity.pdbx_description
1 polymer ?
#
loop_
_entity_poly.entity_id
_entity_poly.type
_entity_poly.pdbx_seq_one_letter_code
_entity_poly.pdbx_strand_id
1 'polypeptide(L)'
;MRIRERSLTPVAALVAGLLAGVVGTVCMDTFRYLAYRRAGGKDSPLAWEFAPVESWAQAPDPGLVAKRVVEGFTQRELPDRWAFPASTAAHWGYGSGWGALYGIVAGSLHDPRPLYGLPFGAAVWSSDYAVLPLAGLYKPIWEYDAKTLATDLTGHLVYGLGTGTAFWLITRWWSGVTRSPRCAPGA
;
A
#
# COMPACT_ATOMS: atom_id res chain seq x y z
N MET A 1 -15.75 29.32 -20.19
CA MET A 1 -14.88 28.28 -19.58
C MET A 1 -15.60 27.76 -18.33
N ARG A 2 -16.28 26.59 -18.41
CA ARG A 2 -16.95 26.00 -17.23
C ARG A 2 -15.88 25.38 -16.36
N ILE A 3 -15.64 25.93 -15.19
CA ILE A 3 -14.85 25.28 -14.13
C ILE A 3 -15.64 24.04 -13.75
N ARG A 4 -15.16 22.87 -14.19
CA ARG A 4 -15.74 21.58 -13.80
C ARG A 4 -15.38 21.40 -12.34
N GLU A 5 -16.40 21.46 -11.46
CA GLU A 5 -16.23 21.27 -10.02
C GLU A 5 -15.46 19.96 -9.79
N ARG A 6 -14.37 20.03 -9.03
CA ARG A 6 -13.63 18.85 -8.58
C ARG A 6 -14.58 17.97 -7.78
N SER A 7 -14.75 16.74 -8.19
CA SER A 7 -15.69 15.80 -7.54
C SER A 7 -15.25 15.38 -6.14
N LEU A 8 -14.00 15.62 -5.75
CA LEU A 8 -13.41 15.24 -4.46
C LEU A 8 -12.70 16.41 -3.81
N THR A 9 -12.95 16.59 -2.50
CA THR A 9 -12.10 17.45 -1.69
C THR A 9 -10.74 16.78 -1.44
N PRO A 10 -9.65 17.52 -1.13
CA PRO A 10 -8.35 16.92 -0.80
C PRO A 10 -8.43 15.90 0.34
N VAL A 11 -9.24 16.17 1.37
CA VAL A 11 -9.46 15.24 2.49
C VAL A 11 -10.16 13.97 2.02
N ALA A 12 -11.21 14.09 1.19
CA ALA A 12 -11.90 12.93 0.64
C ALA A 12 -10.97 12.09 -0.26
N ALA A 13 -10.12 12.73 -1.05
CA ALA A 13 -9.12 12.06 -1.88
C ALA A 13 -8.08 11.30 -1.02
N LEU A 14 -7.62 11.91 0.07
CA LEU A 14 -6.70 11.27 1.02
C LEU A 14 -7.34 10.05 1.70
N VAL A 15 -8.56 10.19 2.22
CA VAL A 15 -9.28 9.09 2.88
C VAL A 15 -9.58 7.95 1.89
N ALA A 16 -10.06 8.29 0.68
CA ALA A 16 -10.27 7.28 -0.37
C ALA A 16 -8.96 6.57 -0.74
N GLY A 17 -7.85 7.31 -0.78
CA GLY A 17 -6.53 6.77 -1.03
C GLY A 17 -6.05 5.83 0.09
N LEU A 18 -6.22 6.21 1.37
CA LEU A 18 -5.91 5.34 2.51
C LEU A 18 -6.65 3.99 2.40
N LEU A 19 -7.97 4.04 2.18
CA LEU A 19 -8.79 2.84 2.03
C LEU A 19 -8.37 2.01 0.81
N ALA A 20 -8.08 2.68 -0.30
CA ALA A 20 -7.59 2.02 -1.50
C ALA A 20 -6.22 1.35 -1.29
N GLY A 21 -5.34 1.97 -0.50
CA GLY A 21 -4.05 1.39 -0.11
C GLY A 21 -4.21 0.11 0.71
N VAL A 22 -5.16 0.08 1.65
CA VAL A 22 -5.51 -1.16 2.37
C VAL A 22 -5.91 -2.28 1.40
N VAL A 23 -6.78 -1.97 0.42
CA VAL A 23 -7.19 -2.96 -0.60
C VAL A 23 -5.99 -3.41 -1.44
N GLY A 24 -5.12 -2.47 -1.82
CA GLY A 24 -3.89 -2.79 -2.55
C GLY A 24 -2.99 -3.75 -1.77
N THR A 25 -2.81 -3.50 -0.45
CA THR A 25 -2.05 -4.39 0.45
C THR A 25 -2.66 -5.79 0.48
N VAL A 26 -3.99 -5.90 0.67
CA VAL A 26 -4.68 -7.20 0.62
C VAL A 26 -4.46 -7.92 -0.72
N CYS A 27 -4.48 -7.20 -1.85
CA CYS A 27 -4.21 -7.79 -3.16
C CYS A 27 -2.77 -8.33 -3.26
N MET A 28 -1.78 -7.58 -2.79
CA MET A 28 -0.38 -7.98 -2.75
C MET A 28 -0.16 -9.20 -1.85
N ASP A 29 -0.73 -9.18 -0.65
CA ASP A 29 -0.62 -10.27 0.31
C ASP A 29 -1.33 -11.53 -0.20
N THR A 30 -2.48 -11.38 -0.87
CA THR A 30 -3.13 -12.49 -1.58
C THR A 30 -2.21 -13.09 -2.65
N PHE A 31 -1.54 -12.26 -3.45
CA PHE A 31 -0.57 -12.73 -4.44
C PHE A 31 0.59 -13.49 -3.78
N ARG A 32 1.18 -12.94 -2.71
CA ARG A 32 2.26 -13.57 -1.94
C ARG A 32 1.80 -14.87 -1.28
N TYR A 33 0.62 -14.88 -0.70
CA TYR A 33 0.01 -16.07 -0.11
C TYR A 33 -0.20 -17.19 -1.14
N LEU A 34 -0.68 -16.86 -2.33
CA LEU A 34 -0.84 -17.85 -3.41
C LEU A 34 0.52 -18.45 -3.84
N ALA A 35 1.57 -17.63 -3.86
CA ALA A 35 2.93 -18.13 -4.13
C ALA A 35 3.41 -19.05 -3.01
N TYR A 36 3.18 -18.68 -1.74
CA TYR A 36 3.46 -19.52 -0.57
C TYR A 36 2.73 -20.87 -0.65
N ARG A 37 1.45 -20.87 -0.99
CA ARG A 37 0.65 -22.11 -1.16
C ARG A 37 1.18 -22.99 -2.28
N ARG A 38 1.59 -22.41 -3.41
CA ARG A 38 2.19 -23.14 -4.54
C ARG A 38 3.55 -23.75 -4.19
N ALA A 39 4.27 -23.12 -3.27
CA ALA A 39 5.53 -23.66 -2.74
C ALA A 39 5.35 -24.76 -1.67
N GLY A 40 4.10 -25.16 -1.37
CA GLY A 40 3.80 -26.23 -0.41
C GLY A 40 3.43 -25.75 0.98
N GLY A 41 3.28 -24.45 1.19
CA GLY A 41 2.83 -23.87 2.46
C GLY A 41 1.42 -24.35 2.84
N LYS A 42 1.17 -24.56 4.15
CA LYS A 42 -0.06 -25.20 4.65
C LYS A 42 -0.92 -24.29 5.52
N ASP A 43 -0.40 -23.16 5.98
CA ASP A 43 -1.11 -22.27 6.88
C ASP A 43 -2.37 -21.69 6.24
N SER A 44 -3.36 -21.36 7.06
CA SER A 44 -4.53 -20.59 6.61
C SER A 44 -4.12 -19.15 6.26
N PRO A 45 -4.90 -18.40 5.47
CA PRO A 45 -4.55 -17.02 5.09
C PRO A 45 -4.26 -16.13 6.29
N LEU A 46 -5.10 -16.19 7.32
CA LEU A 46 -4.93 -15.37 8.53
C LEU A 46 -3.73 -15.82 9.37
N ALA A 47 -3.47 -17.14 9.48
CA ALA A 47 -2.31 -17.64 10.20
C ALA A 47 -1.00 -17.29 9.51
N TRP A 48 -1.00 -17.22 8.17
CA TRP A 48 0.15 -16.80 7.39
C TRP A 48 0.38 -15.29 7.50
N GLU A 49 -0.66 -14.48 7.36
CA GLU A 49 -0.60 -13.02 7.41
C GLU A 49 -0.15 -12.51 8.78
N PHE A 50 -0.72 -13.09 9.84
CA PHE A 50 -0.43 -12.72 11.22
C PHE A 50 0.46 -13.74 11.93
N ALA A 51 1.39 -14.34 11.19
CA ALA A 51 2.37 -15.24 11.77
C ALA A 51 3.17 -14.51 12.87
N PRO A 52 3.36 -15.14 14.05
CA PRO A 52 4.07 -14.50 15.14
C PRO A 52 5.52 -14.22 14.77
N VAL A 53 5.99 -13.01 15.08
CA VAL A 53 7.38 -12.57 14.96
C VAL A 53 7.93 -12.42 16.38
N GLU A 54 8.73 -13.37 16.82
CA GLU A 54 9.18 -13.46 18.21
C GLU A 54 10.37 -12.55 18.52
N SER A 55 11.12 -12.17 17.49
CA SER A 55 12.31 -11.33 17.63
C SER A 55 12.54 -10.46 16.39
N TRP A 56 13.34 -9.41 16.55
CA TRP A 56 13.73 -8.55 15.44
C TRP A 56 14.56 -9.27 14.36
N ALA A 57 15.23 -10.37 14.73
CA ALA A 57 15.95 -11.18 13.75
C ALA A 57 15.03 -11.89 12.74
N GLN A 58 13.75 -12.06 13.09
CA GLN A 58 12.72 -12.67 12.24
C GLN A 58 11.80 -11.63 11.60
N ALA A 59 11.95 -10.35 11.97
CA ALA A 59 11.05 -9.30 11.50
C ALA A 59 11.22 -9.05 10.00
N PRO A 60 10.11 -8.91 9.25
CA PRO A 60 10.15 -8.49 7.86
C PRO A 60 10.61 -7.04 7.74
N ASP A 61 11.06 -6.65 6.55
CA ASP A 61 11.65 -5.34 6.28
C ASP A 61 10.82 -4.14 6.77
N PRO A 62 9.48 -4.09 6.60
CA PRO A 62 8.69 -2.99 7.17
C PRO A 62 8.85 -2.85 8.68
N GLY A 63 8.95 -3.97 9.39
CA GLY A 63 9.20 -3.99 10.84
C GLY A 63 10.58 -3.46 11.21
N LEU A 64 11.60 -3.82 10.44
CA LEU A 64 12.97 -3.31 10.66
C LEU A 64 13.08 -1.81 10.38
N VAL A 65 12.34 -1.30 9.39
CA VAL A 65 12.22 0.14 9.14
C VAL A 65 11.58 0.82 10.35
N ALA A 66 10.45 0.28 10.84
CA ALA A 66 9.77 0.83 12.02
C ALA A 66 10.70 0.84 13.25
N LYS A 67 11.43 -0.27 13.49
CA LYS A 67 12.44 -0.35 14.57
C LYS A 67 13.44 0.79 14.47
N ARG A 68 14.08 0.97 13.30
CA ARG A 68 15.09 2.02 13.10
C ARG A 68 14.53 3.43 13.31
N VAL A 69 13.32 3.68 12.81
CA VAL A 69 12.67 4.98 12.99
C VAL A 69 12.45 5.24 14.48
N VAL A 70 11.84 4.31 15.21
CA VAL A 70 11.57 4.48 16.63
C VAL A 70 12.86 4.64 17.44
N GLU A 71 13.86 3.80 17.20
CA GLU A 71 15.17 3.88 17.90
C GLU A 71 15.91 5.17 17.56
N GLY A 72 15.83 5.63 16.31
CA GLY A 72 16.41 6.91 15.90
C GLY A 72 15.83 8.12 16.65
N PHE A 73 14.52 8.14 16.87
CA PHE A 73 13.85 9.21 17.61
C PHE A 73 13.97 9.06 19.12
N THR A 74 13.86 7.86 19.64
CA THR A 74 13.84 7.64 21.09
C THR A 74 15.23 7.48 21.71
N GLN A 75 16.25 7.17 20.87
CA GLN A 75 17.60 6.82 21.28
C GLN A 75 17.63 5.64 22.29
N ARG A 76 16.65 4.75 22.18
CA ARG A 76 16.50 3.56 23.03
C ARG A 76 16.28 2.33 22.17
N GLU A 77 16.92 1.23 22.55
CA GLU A 77 16.70 -0.05 21.89
C GLU A 77 15.28 -0.55 22.08
N LEU A 78 14.65 -1.00 20.99
CA LEU A 78 13.28 -1.50 21.01
C LEU A 78 13.27 -3.00 21.31
N PRO A 79 12.70 -3.44 22.46
CA PRO A 79 12.67 -4.85 22.84
C PRO A 79 11.94 -5.75 21.83
N ASP A 80 12.30 -7.02 21.78
CA ASP A 80 11.74 -8.02 20.85
C ASP A 80 10.23 -8.18 20.93
N ARG A 81 9.61 -7.96 22.10
CA ARG A 81 8.14 -7.97 22.25
C ARG A 81 7.40 -7.01 21.31
N TRP A 82 8.10 -6.03 20.75
CA TRP A 82 7.55 -5.07 19.79
C TRP A 82 7.70 -5.52 18.33
N ALA A 83 8.44 -6.61 18.08
CA ALA A 83 8.73 -7.06 16.72
C ALA A 83 7.43 -7.36 15.93
N PHE A 84 6.53 -8.16 16.49
CA PHE A 84 5.25 -8.47 15.84
C PHE A 84 4.34 -7.25 15.67
N PRO A 85 3.96 -6.49 16.73
CA PRO A 85 3.04 -5.37 16.56
C PRO A 85 3.60 -4.25 15.69
N ALA A 86 4.90 -3.98 15.77
CA ALA A 86 5.52 -2.95 14.94
C ALA A 86 5.61 -3.39 13.46
N SER A 87 5.93 -4.66 13.20
CA SER A 87 5.97 -5.19 11.82
C SER A 87 4.59 -5.13 11.17
N THR A 88 3.55 -5.57 11.89
CA THR A 88 2.16 -5.52 11.41
C THR A 88 1.71 -4.08 11.17
N ALA A 89 1.94 -3.18 12.14
CA ALA A 89 1.57 -1.78 12.01
C ALA A 89 2.32 -1.09 10.85
N ALA A 90 3.62 -1.40 10.68
CA ALA A 90 4.42 -0.84 9.61
C ALA A 90 3.96 -1.35 8.23
N HIS A 91 3.70 -2.64 8.09
CA HIS A 91 3.22 -3.23 6.84
C HIS A 91 1.93 -2.57 6.36
N TRP A 92 0.90 -2.59 7.20
CA TRP A 92 -0.41 -1.99 6.88
C TRP A 92 -0.35 -0.47 6.78
N GLY A 93 0.43 0.18 7.65
CA GLY A 93 0.63 1.63 7.64
C GLY A 93 1.36 2.12 6.40
N TYR A 94 2.38 1.38 5.95
CA TYR A 94 3.14 1.68 4.74
C TYR A 94 2.26 1.60 3.49
N GLY A 95 1.54 0.48 3.31
CA GLY A 95 0.64 0.32 2.18
C GLY A 95 -0.50 1.35 2.17
N SER A 96 -1.11 1.63 3.34
CA SER A 96 -2.14 2.67 3.46
C SER A 96 -1.58 4.07 3.19
N GLY A 97 -0.38 4.38 3.69
CA GLY A 97 0.29 5.67 3.50
C GLY A 97 0.60 5.95 2.03
N TRP A 98 1.16 4.99 1.31
CA TRP A 98 1.34 5.08 -0.13
C TRP A 98 0.01 5.24 -0.87
N GLY A 99 -1.02 4.50 -0.44
CA GLY A 99 -2.39 4.67 -0.96
C GLY A 99 -2.91 6.09 -0.76
N ALA A 100 -2.64 6.73 0.39
CA ALA A 100 -3.01 8.13 0.63
C ALA A 100 -2.32 9.08 -0.36
N LEU A 101 -1.03 8.89 -0.62
CA LEU A 101 -0.28 9.65 -1.62
C LEU A 101 -0.87 9.44 -3.02
N TYR A 102 -1.18 8.19 -3.38
CA TYR A 102 -1.90 7.90 -4.63
C TYR A 102 -3.21 8.66 -4.71
N GLY A 103 -4.00 8.67 -3.63
CA GLY A 103 -5.28 9.36 -3.57
C GLY A 103 -5.17 10.86 -3.82
N ILE A 104 -4.16 11.52 -3.26
CA ILE A 104 -3.89 12.95 -3.49
C ILE A 104 -3.57 13.20 -4.98
N VAL A 105 -2.69 12.39 -5.57
CA VAL A 105 -2.29 12.55 -6.97
C VAL A 105 -3.45 12.18 -7.91
N ALA A 106 -4.03 11.00 -7.78
CA ALA A 106 -5.11 10.51 -8.63
C ALA A 106 -6.39 11.34 -8.49
N GLY A 107 -6.69 11.82 -7.27
CA GLY A 107 -7.82 12.72 -7.01
C GLY A 107 -7.67 14.11 -7.64
N SER A 108 -6.45 14.48 -8.03
CA SER A 108 -6.17 15.70 -8.78
C SER A 108 -6.36 15.54 -10.30
N LEU A 109 -6.45 14.30 -10.79
CA LEU A 109 -6.68 14.00 -12.21
C LEU A 109 -8.16 14.14 -12.57
N HIS A 110 -8.43 14.47 -13.84
CA HIS A 110 -9.80 14.63 -14.33
C HIS A 110 -10.56 13.30 -14.44
N ASP A 111 -9.85 12.21 -14.74
CA ASP A 111 -10.44 10.87 -14.95
C ASP A 111 -9.44 9.82 -14.41
N PRO A 112 -9.43 9.58 -13.09
CA PRO A 112 -8.59 8.53 -12.53
C PRO A 112 -9.02 7.16 -13.07
N ARG A 113 -8.04 6.35 -13.51
CA ARG A 113 -8.28 5.02 -14.10
C ARG A 113 -7.55 3.94 -13.29
N PRO A 114 -8.11 2.71 -13.21
CA PRO A 114 -7.45 1.60 -12.54
C PRO A 114 -6.00 1.38 -12.97
N LEU A 115 -5.73 1.49 -14.28
CA LEU A 115 -4.40 1.26 -14.84
C LEU A 115 -3.32 2.26 -14.38
N TYR A 116 -3.70 3.42 -13.84
CA TYR A 116 -2.74 4.36 -13.24
C TYR A 116 -2.08 3.79 -11.96
N GLY A 117 -2.68 2.73 -11.40
CA GLY A 117 -2.05 1.96 -10.34
C GLY A 117 -0.77 1.23 -10.75
N LEU A 118 -0.61 0.84 -12.02
CA LEU A 118 0.60 0.13 -12.47
C LEU A 118 1.87 0.99 -12.37
N PRO A 119 1.95 2.18 -12.96
CA PRO A 119 3.13 3.04 -12.77
C PRO A 119 3.31 3.47 -11.31
N PHE A 120 2.22 3.60 -10.54
CA PHE A 120 2.30 3.87 -9.12
C PHE A 120 2.95 2.70 -8.36
N GLY A 121 2.52 1.46 -8.58
CA GLY A 121 3.13 0.27 -7.96
C GLY A 121 4.62 0.13 -8.33
N ALA A 122 4.97 0.39 -9.60
CA ALA A 122 6.37 0.42 -10.03
C ALA A 122 7.18 1.52 -9.32
N ALA A 123 6.58 2.70 -9.08
CA ALA A 123 7.22 3.79 -8.35
C ALA A 123 7.47 3.43 -6.88
N VAL A 124 6.49 2.77 -6.20
CA VAL A 124 6.67 2.27 -4.83
C VAL A 124 7.83 1.27 -4.79
N TRP A 125 7.84 0.27 -5.66
CA TRP A 125 8.92 -0.70 -5.78
C TRP A 125 10.28 -0.04 -5.99
N SER A 126 10.36 0.92 -6.91
CA SER A 126 11.61 1.63 -7.20
C SER A 126 12.09 2.45 -5.99
N SER A 127 11.17 3.02 -5.21
CA SER A 127 11.53 3.78 -4.00
C SER A 127 12.12 2.87 -2.92
N ASP A 128 11.64 1.63 -2.80
CA ASP A 128 12.17 0.68 -1.83
C ASP A 128 13.62 0.31 -2.15
N TYR A 129 13.90 0.00 -3.40
CA TYR A 129 15.27 -0.31 -3.86
C TYR A 129 16.21 0.91 -3.93
N ALA A 130 15.69 2.13 -3.82
CA ALA A 130 16.50 3.34 -3.68
C ALA A 130 16.74 3.70 -2.21
N VAL A 131 15.70 3.67 -1.37
CA VAL A 131 15.73 4.18 0.01
C VAL A 131 16.25 3.13 0.99
N LEU A 132 15.82 1.88 0.89
CA LEU A 132 16.17 0.84 1.86
C LEU A 132 17.65 0.44 1.85
N PRO A 133 18.38 0.43 0.71
CA PRO A 133 19.83 0.26 0.71
C PRO A 133 20.55 1.40 1.45
N LEU A 134 20.11 2.64 1.30
CA LEU A 134 20.68 3.79 2.04
C LEU A 134 20.46 3.66 3.55
N ALA A 135 19.38 3.02 3.97
CA ALA A 135 19.13 2.68 5.36
C ALA A 135 19.87 1.42 5.83
N GLY A 136 20.62 0.73 4.94
CA GLY A 136 21.32 -0.52 5.24
C GLY A 136 20.38 -1.69 5.56
N LEU A 137 19.15 -1.65 5.03
CA LEU A 137 18.14 -2.70 5.19
C LEU A 137 18.07 -3.62 3.98
N TYR A 138 18.34 -3.07 2.79
CA TYR A 138 18.43 -3.83 1.55
C TYR A 138 19.86 -3.87 1.02
N LYS A 139 20.17 -4.90 0.25
CA LYS A 139 21.33 -4.91 -0.63
C LYS A 139 21.11 -3.95 -1.79
N PRO A 140 22.20 -3.49 -2.43
CA PRO A 140 22.08 -2.80 -3.71
C PRO A 140 21.33 -3.65 -4.73
N ILE A 141 20.51 -3.04 -5.58
CA ILE A 141 19.60 -3.74 -6.52
C ILE A 141 20.34 -4.73 -7.44
N TRP A 142 21.60 -4.45 -7.79
CA TRP A 142 22.42 -5.30 -8.64
C TRP A 142 22.94 -6.59 -7.96
N GLU A 143 22.73 -6.75 -6.65
CA GLU A 143 23.05 -7.95 -5.90
C GLU A 143 21.89 -8.95 -5.81
N TYR A 144 20.73 -8.59 -6.34
CA TYR A 144 19.58 -9.48 -6.40
C TYR A 144 19.50 -10.21 -7.73
N ASP A 145 19.05 -11.46 -7.71
CA ASP A 145 18.76 -12.20 -8.93
C ASP A 145 17.48 -11.68 -9.62
N ALA A 146 17.43 -11.86 -10.93
CA ALA A 146 16.32 -11.36 -11.74
C ALA A 146 14.95 -11.93 -11.35
N LYS A 147 14.90 -13.18 -10.85
CA LYS A 147 13.65 -13.81 -10.42
C LYS A 147 13.10 -13.14 -9.16
N THR A 148 13.96 -12.85 -8.20
CA THR A 148 13.58 -12.12 -6.98
C THR A 148 13.03 -10.74 -7.34
N LEU A 149 13.76 -9.96 -8.16
CA LEU A 149 13.33 -8.63 -8.60
C LEU A 149 12.00 -8.68 -9.36
N ALA A 150 11.83 -9.64 -10.28
CA ALA A 150 10.60 -9.78 -11.05
C ALA A 150 9.41 -10.19 -10.17
N THR A 151 9.61 -11.06 -9.19
CA THR A 151 8.55 -11.49 -8.27
C THR A 151 8.11 -10.32 -7.39
N ASP A 152 9.08 -9.57 -6.86
CA ASP A 152 8.81 -8.44 -6.00
C ASP A 152 8.13 -7.29 -6.77
N LEU A 153 8.65 -6.95 -7.95
CA LEU A 153 7.99 -5.99 -8.85
C LEU A 153 6.54 -6.41 -9.16
N THR A 154 6.31 -7.71 -9.44
CA THR A 154 4.96 -8.21 -9.72
C THR A 154 4.03 -8.00 -8.53
N GLY A 155 4.50 -8.25 -7.31
CA GLY A 155 3.75 -7.97 -6.09
C GLY A 155 3.36 -6.49 -5.98
N HIS A 156 4.29 -5.59 -6.28
CA HIS A 156 4.03 -4.14 -6.24
C HIS A 156 3.10 -3.67 -7.37
N LEU A 157 3.17 -4.28 -8.55
CA LEU A 157 2.21 -4.01 -9.63
C LEU A 157 0.80 -4.47 -9.26
N VAL A 158 0.67 -5.62 -8.58
CA VAL A 158 -0.61 -6.11 -8.03
C VAL A 158 -1.13 -5.14 -6.95
N TYR A 159 -0.28 -4.70 -6.03
CA TYR A 159 -0.61 -3.67 -5.05
C TYR A 159 -1.12 -2.40 -5.73
N GLY A 160 -0.38 -1.88 -6.69
CA GLY A 160 -0.72 -0.65 -7.39
C GLY A 160 -2.03 -0.77 -8.17
N LEU A 161 -2.24 -1.88 -8.90
CA LEU A 161 -3.48 -2.13 -9.64
C LEU A 161 -4.68 -2.26 -8.70
N GLY A 162 -4.52 -2.96 -7.57
CA GLY A 162 -5.54 -3.07 -6.52
C GLY A 162 -5.91 -1.70 -5.95
N THR A 163 -4.89 -0.89 -5.60
CA THR A 163 -5.06 0.49 -5.12
C THR A 163 -5.78 1.36 -6.15
N GLY A 164 -5.32 1.35 -7.41
CA GLY A 164 -5.93 2.14 -8.48
C GLY A 164 -7.38 1.76 -8.75
N THR A 165 -7.69 0.46 -8.74
CA THR A 165 -9.04 -0.05 -8.94
C THR A 165 -9.96 0.32 -7.77
N ALA A 166 -9.51 0.12 -6.53
CA ALA A 166 -10.27 0.46 -5.34
C ALA A 166 -10.56 1.96 -5.27
N PHE A 167 -9.55 2.81 -5.51
CA PHE A 167 -9.72 4.25 -5.56
C PHE A 167 -10.74 4.68 -6.62
N TRP A 168 -10.66 4.12 -7.82
CA TRP A 168 -11.60 4.38 -8.90
C TRP A 168 -13.03 3.98 -8.55
N LEU A 169 -13.24 2.81 -7.90
CA LEU A 169 -14.55 2.36 -7.45
C LEU A 169 -15.12 3.27 -6.35
N ILE A 170 -14.33 3.58 -5.32
CA ILE A 170 -14.73 4.43 -4.20
C ILE A 170 -15.16 5.81 -4.72
N THR A 171 -14.37 6.41 -5.59
CA THR A 171 -14.63 7.77 -6.08
C THR A 171 -15.83 7.83 -7.02
N ARG A 172 -16.07 6.80 -7.83
CA ARG A 172 -17.29 6.70 -8.66
C ARG A 172 -18.53 6.51 -7.82
N TRP A 173 -18.49 5.64 -6.83
CA TRP A 173 -19.62 5.45 -5.91
C TRP A 173 -19.96 6.76 -5.18
N TRP A 174 -18.94 7.46 -4.69
CA TRP A 174 -19.13 8.75 -3.99
C TRP A 174 -19.76 9.81 -4.90
N SER A 175 -19.32 9.90 -6.15
CA SER A 175 -19.87 10.82 -7.14
C SER A 175 -21.33 10.48 -7.52
N GLY A 176 -21.71 9.21 -7.46
CA GLY A 176 -23.08 8.75 -7.67
C GLY A 176 -24.04 9.16 -6.53
N VAL A 177 -23.58 9.02 -5.28
CA VAL A 177 -24.37 9.37 -4.08
C VAL A 177 -24.59 10.88 -3.98
N THR A 178 -23.60 11.70 -4.33
CA THR A 178 -23.70 13.17 -4.25
C THR A 178 -24.53 13.79 -5.39
N ARG A 179 -24.82 13.01 -6.44
CA ARG A 179 -25.69 13.42 -7.57
C ARG A 179 -27.15 12.97 -7.44
N SER A 180 -27.64 12.65 -6.25
CA SER A 180 -29.06 12.39 -6.03
C SER A 180 -29.91 13.54 -6.60
N PRO A 181 -30.99 13.29 -7.37
CA PRO A 181 -31.72 14.33 -8.07
C PRO A 181 -32.27 15.33 -7.05
N ARG A 182 -31.85 16.58 -7.17
CA ARG A 182 -32.60 17.68 -6.56
C ARG A 182 -34.01 17.59 -7.16
N CYS A 183 -35.01 17.41 -6.31
CA CYS A 183 -36.40 17.51 -6.69
C CYS A 183 -36.55 18.71 -7.63
N ALA A 184 -37.10 18.48 -8.81
CA ALA A 184 -37.53 19.56 -9.68
C ALA A 184 -38.50 20.44 -8.86
N PRO A 185 -38.33 21.78 -8.81
CA PRO A 185 -39.35 22.62 -8.23
C PRO A 185 -40.62 22.40 -9.05
N GLY A 186 -41.67 22.02 -8.34
CA GLY A 186 -42.99 21.75 -8.93
C GLY A 186 -43.46 22.90 -9.78
N ALA A 187 -44.04 22.55 -10.93
CA ALA A 187 -44.80 23.42 -11.78
C ALA A 187 -46.11 23.84 -11.09
#